data_e09eb4ce24baca44824dcde16999ede8
#
_entry.id   e09eb4ce24baca44824dcde16999ede8
#
_cell.length_a   1.000
_cell.length_b   1.000
_cell.length_c   1.000
_cell.angle_alpha   90.00
_cell.angle_beta   90.00
_cell.angle_gamma   90.00
#
_symmetry.space_group_name_H-M   'P 1'
#
loop_
_entity.id
_entity.type
_entity.pdbx_description
1 polymer ?
#
loop_
_entity_poly.entity_id
_entity_poly.type
_entity_poly.pdbx_seq_one_letter_code
_entity_poly.pdbx_strand_id
1 'polypeptide(L)'
;MKKENFNKIMVDKSLLAEKRNYFLGTVILHDISQNIGVRDQKVYYAAFKNGARTKVHYHEGGQILMVTEGKGILVLYKKVQTTGKNVKIKQDAKSLLKTGDMVYIPKNTLHWHGALGRNFAHVAFNGFTEKGKEAKTIWYDSNFKSHAVKIS
;
A
#
# COMPACT_ATOMS: atom_id res chain seq x y z
N MET A 1 -6.35 -13.42 -24.63
CA MET A 1 -5.62 -13.44 -23.35
C MET A 1 -4.79 -12.17 -23.22
N LYS A 2 -4.92 -11.45 -22.12
CA LYS A 2 -4.06 -10.30 -21.81
C LYS A 2 -3.06 -10.69 -20.71
N LYS A 3 -1.85 -10.14 -20.77
CA LYS A 3 -0.82 -10.38 -19.77
C LYS A 3 0.01 -9.13 -19.51
N GLU A 4 0.57 -9.03 -18.32
CA GLU A 4 1.52 -8.01 -17.90
C GLU A 4 2.83 -8.62 -17.42
N ASN A 5 3.87 -7.82 -17.43
CA ASN A 5 5.18 -8.20 -16.90
C ASN A 5 5.72 -7.07 -16.01
N PHE A 6 5.83 -7.32 -14.72
CA PHE A 6 6.23 -6.28 -13.77
C PHE A 6 7.72 -5.87 -13.89
N ASN A 7 8.57 -6.64 -14.52
CA ASN A 7 9.94 -6.19 -14.83
C ASN A 7 9.94 -5.01 -15.81
N LYS A 8 8.98 -4.96 -16.73
CA LYS A 8 8.78 -3.82 -17.63
C LYS A 8 8.16 -2.63 -16.90
N ILE A 9 7.23 -2.87 -15.99
CA ILE A 9 6.55 -1.86 -15.18
C ILE A 9 7.57 -1.14 -14.28
N MET A 10 8.52 -1.85 -13.68
CA MET A 10 9.55 -1.31 -12.78
C MET A 10 10.35 -0.15 -13.36
N VAL A 11 10.54 -0.09 -14.67
CA VAL A 11 11.33 0.93 -15.34
C VAL A 11 10.51 1.99 -16.05
N ASP A 12 9.20 1.87 -16.04
CA ASP A 12 8.29 2.80 -16.71
C ASP A 12 8.02 4.04 -15.83
N LYS A 13 8.75 5.12 -16.12
CA LYS A 13 8.63 6.40 -15.40
C LYS A 13 7.26 7.07 -15.57
N SER A 14 6.47 6.71 -16.59
CA SER A 14 5.11 7.25 -16.77
C SER A 14 4.16 6.79 -15.68
N LEU A 15 4.50 5.74 -14.93
CA LEU A 15 3.72 5.17 -13.84
C LEU A 15 4.09 5.74 -12.45
N LEU A 16 4.90 6.82 -12.39
CA LEU A 16 5.26 7.47 -11.13
C LEU A 16 4.03 7.97 -10.38
N ALA A 17 3.96 7.66 -9.09
CA ALA A 17 2.83 7.99 -8.22
C ALA A 17 2.95 9.37 -7.54
N GLU A 18 3.90 10.19 -7.94
CA GLU A 18 4.25 11.48 -7.31
C GLU A 18 3.06 12.44 -7.17
N LYS A 19 2.15 12.44 -8.14
CA LYS A 19 1.00 13.36 -8.17
C LYS A 19 -0.15 12.95 -7.26
N ARG A 20 -0.09 11.80 -6.60
CA ARG A 20 -1.24 11.25 -5.86
C ARG A 20 -1.33 11.70 -4.41
N ASN A 21 -0.34 12.39 -3.87
CA ASN A 21 -0.27 12.83 -2.47
C ASN A 21 -0.48 11.71 -1.41
N TYR A 22 -0.26 10.45 -1.81
CA TYR A 22 -0.42 9.26 -0.94
C TYR A 22 0.88 8.55 -0.65
N PHE A 23 1.97 9.06 -1.25
CA PHE A 23 3.30 8.48 -1.18
C PHE A 23 4.33 9.52 -0.80
N LEU A 24 5.39 9.06 -0.13
CA LEU A 24 6.58 9.85 0.18
C LEU A 24 7.77 9.22 -0.57
N GLY A 25 8.47 10.04 -1.35
CA GLY A 25 9.55 9.59 -2.22
C GLY A 25 9.05 9.04 -3.55
N THR A 26 9.94 8.36 -4.27
CA THR A 26 9.67 7.86 -5.63
C THR A 26 9.01 6.48 -5.58
N VAL A 27 7.79 6.41 -6.08
CA VAL A 27 7.00 5.17 -6.16
C VAL A 27 6.45 5.01 -7.57
N ILE A 28 6.64 3.83 -8.16
CA ILE A 28 5.97 3.40 -9.39
C ILE A 28 4.75 2.58 -8.98
N LEU A 29 3.57 2.97 -9.44
CA LEU A 29 2.33 2.27 -9.12
C LEU A 29 1.59 1.94 -10.41
N HIS A 30 1.14 0.70 -10.54
CA HIS A 30 0.42 0.21 -11.70
C HIS A 30 -0.75 -0.68 -11.31
N ASP A 31 -1.93 -0.35 -11.82
CA ASP A 31 -3.12 -1.20 -11.68
C ASP A 31 -3.09 -2.32 -12.74
N ILE A 32 -2.60 -3.50 -12.34
CA ILE A 32 -2.51 -4.67 -13.21
C ILE A 32 -3.91 -5.13 -13.64
N SER A 33 -4.86 -5.16 -12.69
CA SER A 33 -6.21 -5.65 -12.93
C SER A 33 -6.92 -4.84 -14.01
N GLN A 34 -6.79 -3.52 -14.00
CA GLN A 34 -7.34 -2.64 -15.02
C GLN A 34 -6.75 -2.97 -16.41
N ASN A 35 -5.44 -3.13 -16.47
CA ASN A 35 -4.72 -3.30 -17.74
C ASN A 35 -5.01 -4.66 -18.40
N ILE A 36 -5.17 -5.71 -17.62
CA ILE A 36 -5.55 -7.04 -18.14
C ILE A 36 -7.06 -7.29 -18.14
N GLY A 37 -7.87 -6.27 -17.83
CA GLY A 37 -9.33 -6.31 -17.96
C GLY A 37 -10.06 -7.12 -16.88
N VAL A 38 -9.47 -7.26 -15.71
CA VAL A 38 -10.10 -7.92 -14.55
C VAL A 38 -10.98 -6.91 -13.80
N ARG A 39 -12.20 -7.32 -13.45
CA ARG A 39 -13.18 -6.44 -12.79
C ARG A 39 -13.62 -6.89 -11.40
N ASP A 40 -13.39 -8.14 -11.06
CA ASP A 40 -13.78 -8.77 -9.80
C ASP A 40 -12.63 -8.93 -8.81
N GLN A 41 -11.45 -8.40 -9.15
CA GLN A 41 -10.26 -8.36 -8.32
C GLN A 41 -9.51 -7.05 -8.54
N LYS A 42 -8.83 -6.57 -7.51
CA LYS A 42 -7.90 -5.44 -7.62
C LYS A 42 -6.49 -5.89 -7.30
N VAL A 43 -5.63 -5.79 -8.30
CA VAL A 43 -4.23 -6.20 -8.21
C VAL A 43 -3.35 -5.04 -8.67
N TYR A 44 -2.47 -4.59 -7.78
CA TYR A 44 -1.53 -3.51 -8.03
C TYR A 44 -0.10 -4.02 -7.96
N TYR A 45 0.76 -3.44 -8.79
CA TYR A 45 2.19 -3.52 -8.63
C TYR A 45 2.72 -2.20 -8.12
N ALA A 46 3.57 -2.22 -7.10
CA ALA A 46 4.22 -1.04 -6.56
C ALA A 46 5.72 -1.26 -6.36
N ALA A 47 6.52 -0.31 -6.84
CA ALA A 47 7.96 -0.30 -6.64
C ALA A 47 8.38 0.98 -5.93
N PHE A 48 9.07 0.83 -4.82
CA PHE A 48 9.53 1.90 -3.95
C PHE A 48 11.03 2.07 -4.07
N LYS A 49 11.51 3.29 -4.24
CA LYS A 49 12.93 3.62 -4.42
C LYS A 49 13.45 4.40 -3.21
N ASN A 50 14.68 4.08 -2.80
CA ASN A 50 15.45 4.91 -1.84
C ASN A 50 14.66 5.33 -0.60
N GLY A 51 14.12 4.39 0.13
CA GLY A 51 13.36 4.66 1.35
C GLY A 51 11.95 5.21 1.13
N ALA A 52 11.47 5.24 -0.10
CA ALA A 52 10.10 5.65 -0.40
C ALA A 52 9.07 4.77 0.33
N ARG A 53 7.93 5.35 0.65
CA ARG A 53 6.87 4.66 1.40
C ARG A 53 5.49 5.23 1.12
N THR A 54 4.45 4.48 1.49
CA THR A 54 3.09 4.99 1.54
C THR A 54 2.90 5.93 2.74
N LYS A 55 1.95 6.84 2.65
CA LYS A 55 1.36 7.45 3.84
C LYS A 55 0.58 6.39 4.64
N VAL A 56 0.20 6.71 5.87
CA VAL A 56 -0.68 5.85 6.66
C VAL A 56 -2.04 5.76 6.00
N HIS A 57 -2.56 4.56 5.88
CA HIS A 57 -3.85 4.30 5.24
C HIS A 57 -4.48 3.00 5.75
N TYR A 58 -5.73 2.77 5.38
CA TYR A 58 -6.36 1.46 5.48
C TYR A 58 -7.26 1.20 4.26
N HIS A 59 -7.51 -0.05 3.99
CA HIS A 59 -8.48 -0.50 3.00
C HIS A 59 -9.73 -1.05 3.69
N GLU A 60 -10.89 -0.82 3.12
CA GLU A 60 -12.15 -1.41 3.62
C GLU A 60 -12.26 -2.92 3.32
N GLY A 61 -11.38 -3.44 2.50
CA GLY A 61 -11.15 -4.88 2.28
C GLY A 61 -9.79 -5.32 2.82
N GLY A 62 -9.56 -6.63 2.89
CA GLY A 62 -8.23 -7.17 3.23
C GLY A 62 -7.23 -6.96 2.09
N GLN A 63 -5.95 -6.96 2.43
CA GLN A 63 -4.87 -6.85 1.44
C GLN A 63 -3.81 -7.92 1.68
N ILE A 64 -3.38 -8.57 0.59
CA ILE A 64 -2.18 -9.41 0.61
C ILE A 64 -1.08 -8.67 -0.13
N LEU A 65 0.09 -8.53 0.50
CA LEU A 65 1.30 -8.08 -0.17
C LEU A 65 2.18 -9.30 -0.46
N MET A 66 2.62 -9.42 -1.71
CA MET A 66 3.60 -10.43 -2.13
C MET A 66 4.85 -9.71 -2.60
N VAL A 67 5.95 -9.86 -1.86
CA VAL A 67 7.20 -9.15 -2.14
C VAL A 67 7.93 -9.82 -3.32
N THR A 68 8.18 -9.05 -4.36
CA THR A 68 8.84 -9.51 -5.58
C THR A 68 10.31 -9.10 -5.66
N GLU A 69 10.72 -8.05 -4.94
CA GLU A 69 12.08 -7.53 -4.98
C GLU A 69 12.43 -6.75 -3.72
N GLY A 70 13.69 -6.88 -3.30
CA GLY A 70 14.32 -6.03 -2.30
C GLY A 70 13.88 -6.30 -0.87
N LYS A 71 14.03 -5.26 -0.06
CA LYS A 71 13.69 -5.28 1.37
C LYS A 71 12.77 -4.13 1.71
N GLY A 72 11.76 -4.40 2.49
CA GLY A 72 10.78 -3.43 2.93
C GLY A 72 10.40 -3.57 4.39
N ILE A 73 9.49 -2.71 4.79
CA ILE A 73 8.93 -2.67 6.13
C ILE A 73 7.42 -2.47 6.03
N LEU A 74 6.69 -3.15 6.89
CA LEU A 74 5.26 -2.95 7.12
C LEU A 74 5.05 -2.60 8.59
N VAL A 75 4.31 -1.54 8.86
CA VAL A 75 3.94 -1.12 10.21
C VAL A 75 2.42 -1.02 10.32
N LEU A 76 1.86 -1.68 11.32
CA LEU A 76 0.44 -1.63 11.64
C LEU A 76 0.19 -0.77 12.87
N TYR A 77 -0.97 -0.08 12.91
CA TYR A 77 -1.38 0.76 14.02
C TYR A 77 -2.77 0.40 14.51
N LYS A 78 -2.97 0.62 15.80
CA LYS A 78 -4.29 0.72 16.43
C LYS A 78 -4.72 2.18 16.53
N LYS A 79 -5.99 2.45 16.29
CA LYS A 79 -6.63 3.72 16.63
C LYS A 79 -6.87 3.74 18.14
N VAL A 80 -6.30 4.73 18.81
CA VAL A 80 -6.50 4.93 20.26
C VAL A 80 -7.70 5.82 20.52
N GLN A 81 -7.83 6.90 19.75
CA GLN A 81 -8.91 7.86 19.85
C GLN A 81 -9.13 8.54 18.51
N THR A 82 -10.37 8.78 18.14
CA THR A 82 -10.74 9.53 16.94
C THR A 82 -11.58 10.73 17.32
N THR A 83 -11.19 11.92 16.85
CA THR A 83 -11.93 13.17 17.02
C THR A 83 -12.02 13.86 15.65
N GLY A 84 -13.16 13.70 14.96
CA GLY A 84 -13.32 14.18 13.59
C GLY A 84 -12.32 13.51 12.64
N LYS A 85 -11.48 14.31 11.99
CA LYS A 85 -10.42 13.82 11.11
C LYS A 85 -9.13 13.43 11.85
N ASN A 86 -9.02 13.77 13.13
CA ASN A 86 -7.82 13.54 13.94
C ASN A 86 -7.89 12.17 14.60
N VAL A 87 -6.82 11.42 14.48
CA VAL A 87 -6.72 10.08 15.05
C VAL A 87 -5.43 9.97 15.86
N LYS A 88 -5.55 9.61 17.14
CA LYS A 88 -4.40 9.14 17.90
C LYS A 88 -4.14 7.69 17.53
N ILE A 89 -2.91 7.39 17.18
CA ILE A 89 -2.48 6.06 16.74
C ILE A 89 -1.37 5.53 17.66
N LYS A 90 -1.33 4.22 17.78
CA LYS A 90 -0.24 3.51 18.49
C LYS A 90 0.23 2.37 17.60
N GLN A 91 1.54 2.22 17.45
CA GLN A 91 2.09 1.08 16.72
C GLN A 91 1.65 -0.22 17.40
N ASP A 92 1.12 -1.13 16.60
CA ASP A 92 0.63 -2.43 17.04
C ASP A 92 1.58 -3.56 16.64
N ALA A 93 2.06 -3.51 15.39
CA ALA A 93 2.98 -4.51 14.87
C ALA A 93 3.93 -3.90 13.84
N LYS A 94 5.06 -4.55 13.65
CA LYS A 94 6.08 -4.20 12.66
C LYS A 94 6.67 -5.48 12.08
N SER A 95 6.79 -5.54 10.77
CA SER A 95 7.42 -6.65 10.07
C SER A 95 8.44 -6.15 9.06
N LEU A 96 9.62 -6.75 9.05
CA LEU A 96 10.58 -6.60 7.96
C LEU A 96 10.20 -7.59 6.86
N LEU A 97 10.21 -7.10 5.63
CA LEU A 97 9.80 -7.85 4.45
C LEU A 97 10.99 -8.03 3.50
N LYS A 98 11.07 -9.20 2.89
CA LYS A 98 12.07 -9.51 1.85
C LYS A 98 11.43 -10.27 0.70
N THR A 99 12.14 -10.36 -0.40
CA THR A 99 11.69 -11.10 -1.60
C THR A 99 11.20 -12.50 -1.24
N GLY A 100 10.00 -12.84 -1.72
CA GLY A 100 9.32 -14.10 -1.45
C GLY A 100 8.35 -14.07 -0.28
N ASP A 101 8.39 -13.06 0.58
CA ASP A 101 7.45 -12.95 1.69
C ASP A 101 6.04 -12.61 1.18
N MET A 102 5.05 -13.18 1.82
CA MET A 102 3.64 -12.83 1.67
C MET A 102 3.08 -12.43 3.04
N VAL A 103 2.34 -11.35 3.10
CA VAL A 103 1.75 -10.87 4.35
C VAL A 103 0.30 -10.44 4.11
N TYR A 104 -0.57 -10.77 5.07
CA TYR A 104 -1.97 -10.36 5.07
C TYR A 104 -2.19 -9.19 6.02
N ILE A 105 -2.84 -8.15 5.50
CA ILE A 105 -3.27 -6.99 6.26
C ILE A 105 -4.79 -7.03 6.35
N PRO A 106 -5.38 -7.21 7.55
CA PRO A 106 -6.82 -7.27 7.70
C PRO A 106 -7.52 -5.97 7.27
N LYS A 107 -8.78 -6.09 6.85
CA LYS A 107 -9.60 -4.92 6.54
C LYS A 107 -9.60 -3.90 7.68
N ASN A 108 -9.69 -2.63 7.33
CA ASN A 108 -9.77 -1.50 8.27
C ASN A 108 -8.54 -1.35 9.20
N THR A 109 -7.43 -1.98 8.88
CA THR A 109 -6.19 -1.88 9.66
C THR A 109 -5.32 -0.74 9.15
N LEU A 110 -5.10 0.27 9.99
CA LEU A 110 -4.17 1.35 9.67
C LEU A 110 -2.75 0.83 9.54
N HIS A 111 -2.10 1.17 8.44
CA HIS A 111 -0.75 0.70 8.15
C HIS A 111 -0.02 1.62 7.17
N TRP A 112 1.27 1.43 7.08
CA TRP A 112 2.10 1.88 5.97
C TRP A 112 3.13 0.82 5.63
N HIS A 113 3.64 0.88 4.40
CA HIS A 113 4.76 0.04 3.96
C HIS A 113 5.64 0.81 2.99
N GLY A 114 6.89 0.37 2.88
CA GLY A 114 7.86 1.03 2.03
C GLY A 114 9.21 0.34 2.02
N ALA A 115 10.16 0.95 1.31
CA ALA A 115 11.50 0.43 1.14
C ALA A 115 12.38 0.60 2.38
N LEU A 116 13.15 -0.44 2.69
CA LEU A 116 14.33 -0.36 3.52
C LEU A 116 15.56 -0.33 2.59
N GLY A 117 16.10 0.88 2.36
CA GLY A 117 17.21 1.06 1.44
C GLY A 117 16.76 1.33 0.01
N ARG A 118 17.46 0.76 -0.99
CA ARG A 118 17.34 1.17 -2.40
C ARG A 118 16.06 0.77 -3.09
N ASN A 119 15.61 -0.45 -2.91
CA ASN A 119 14.52 -1.03 -3.68
C ASN A 119 13.63 -1.90 -2.81
N PHE A 120 12.35 -1.77 -3.04
CA PHE A 120 11.33 -2.66 -2.52
C PHE A 120 10.18 -2.69 -3.52
N ALA A 121 9.76 -3.87 -3.95
CA ALA A 121 8.62 -4.01 -4.84
C ALA A 121 7.71 -5.15 -4.39
N HIS A 122 6.42 -4.97 -4.59
CA HIS A 122 5.43 -5.96 -4.27
C HIS A 122 4.25 -5.95 -5.24
N VAL A 123 3.55 -7.06 -5.31
CA VAL A 123 2.19 -7.15 -5.83
C VAL A 123 1.24 -7.05 -4.64
N ALA A 124 0.21 -6.22 -4.77
CA ALA A 124 -0.86 -6.08 -3.78
C ALA A 124 -2.17 -6.64 -4.34
N PHE A 125 -2.75 -7.60 -3.63
CA PHE A 125 -4.07 -8.14 -3.91
C PHE A 125 -5.06 -7.50 -2.93
N ASN A 126 -5.90 -6.59 -3.42
CA ASN A 126 -6.87 -5.88 -2.60
C ASN A 126 -8.23 -6.57 -2.69
N GLY A 127 -8.72 -7.04 -1.54
CA GLY A 127 -10.03 -7.67 -1.42
C GLY A 127 -11.17 -6.67 -1.63
N PHE A 128 -12.30 -7.15 -2.09
CA PHE A 128 -13.54 -6.39 -2.15
C PHE A 128 -14.21 -6.36 -0.76
N THR A 129 -15.19 -5.50 -0.59
CA THR A 129 -16.02 -5.48 0.63
C THR A 129 -16.89 -6.74 0.70
N GLU A 130 -17.43 -7.02 1.88
CA GLU A 130 -18.36 -8.16 2.08
C GLU A 130 -19.60 -8.11 1.18
N LYS A 131 -19.97 -6.91 0.70
CA LYS A 131 -21.05 -6.69 -0.26
C LYS A 131 -20.63 -6.86 -1.73
N GLY A 132 -19.42 -7.34 -1.99
CA GLY A 132 -18.89 -7.54 -3.33
C GLY A 132 -18.55 -6.25 -4.09
N LYS A 133 -18.40 -5.12 -3.38
CA LYS A 133 -18.02 -3.84 -3.97
C LYS A 133 -16.51 -3.62 -3.86
N GLU A 134 -15.96 -2.81 -4.77
CA GLU A 134 -14.58 -2.36 -4.67
C GLU A 134 -14.36 -1.62 -3.34
N ALA A 135 -13.36 -2.05 -2.58
CA ALA A 135 -13.04 -1.46 -1.29
C ALA A 135 -12.36 -0.10 -1.48
N LYS A 136 -12.79 0.89 -0.70
CA LYS A 136 -12.14 2.19 -0.65
C LYS A 136 -10.84 2.13 0.14
N THR A 137 -9.90 3.00 -0.21
CA THR A 137 -8.69 3.27 0.58
C THR A 137 -8.81 4.63 1.23
N ILE A 138 -8.57 4.69 2.53
CA ILE A 138 -8.65 5.92 3.33
C ILE A 138 -7.24 6.29 3.76
N TRP A 139 -6.83 7.51 3.42
CA TRP A 139 -5.47 8.02 3.58
C TRP A 139 -5.36 9.08 4.68
N TYR A 140 -4.19 9.12 5.32
CA TYR A 140 -3.89 10.02 6.43
C TYR A 140 -2.52 10.66 6.25
N ASP A 141 -2.43 11.96 6.54
CA ASP A 141 -1.15 12.59 6.90
C ASP A 141 -0.83 12.23 8.34
N SER A 142 0.43 11.92 8.65
CA SER A 142 0.79 11.50 9.99
C SER A 142 2.24 11.82 10.34
N ASN A 143 2.55 11.78 11.64
CA ASN A 143 3.92 11.76 12.13
C ASN A 143 4.50 10.34 12.22
N PHE A 144 3.76 9.32 11.76
CA PHE A 144 4.12 7.89 11.79
C PHE A 144 4.38 7.32 13.21
N LYS A 145 4.01 8.04 14.25
CA LYS A 145 4.27 7.66 15.66
C LYS A 145 3.00 7.60 16.49
N SER A 146 2.29 8.72 16.55
CA SER A 146 1.20 8.89 17.52
C SER A 146 -0.02 9.60 16.98
N HIS A 147 0.06 10.23 15.83
CA HIS A 147 -1.00 11.10 15.32
C HIS A 147 -1.15 10.99 13.80
N ALA A 148 -2.40 10.95 13.35
CA ALA A 148 -2.77 10.94 11.95
C ALA A 148 -4.00 11.82 11.71
N VAL A 149 -4.06 12.45 10.53
CA VAL A 149 -5.17 13.30 10.10
C VAL A 149 -5.68 12.80 8.76
N LYS A 150 -6.97 12.50 8.70
CA LYS A 150 -7.60 12.02 7.47
C LYS A 150 -7.47 13.06 6.35
N ILE A 151 -6.99 12.63 5.21
CA ILE A 151 -6.94 13.42 3.98
C ILE A 151 -8.34 13.42 3.35
N SER A 152 -8.83 14.60 3.05
CA SER A 152 -10.17 14.77 2.46
C SER A 152 -10.20 14.46 0.98
#